data_b3575dff20baf1dfffcf7b88552a6f45
#
_entry.id   b3575dff20baf1dfffcf7b88552a6f45
#
_cell.length_a   1.000
_cell.length_b   1.000
_cell.length_c   1.000
_cell.angle_alpha   90.00
_cell.angle_beta   90.00
_cell.angle_gamma   90.00
#
_symmetry.space_group_name_H-M   'P 1'
#
loop_
_entity.id
_entity.type
_entity.pdbx_description
1 polymer ?
#
loop_
_entity_poly.entity_id
_entity_poly.type
_entity_poly.pdbx_seq_one_letter_code
_entity_poly.pdbx_strand_id
1 'polypeptide(L)'
;RIESEKLIAPDGTRVGITISIGICVYPQHTMSQKDMFVIADSMMYQAKEEGKNSIKLPGQEDVSEILKKNQEKSALLIKAIENDQIVPYFQPIKPASKDNDIVIHELLMRINQDGRIVSAFEFIEIAEARGLINTMDLMVIEKAFKQIKKTGYKGVLFINLSPKSLIMGDFINKINLFADKYNIKRENVVFEITERETVKNFSLLEKFVHNLKSEGFKFAIDDFGAGFSSFHYIKK
;
A
#
# COMPACT_ATOMS: atom_id res chain seq x y z
N ARG A 1 3.51 16.13 -28.24
CA ARG A 1 4.78 16.85 -28.03
C ARG A 1 5.79 16.03 -27.22
N ILE A 2 5.40 15.42 -26.11
CA ILE A 2 6.32 14.62 -25.27
C ILE A 2 6.85 13.39 -26.02
N GLU A 3 5.98 12.69 -26.74
CA GLU A 3 6.36 11.52 -27.56
C GLU A 3 7.39 11.85 -28.65
N SER A 4 7.31 13.05 -29.22
CA SER A 4 8.24 13.49 -30.29
C SER A 4 9.60 13.93 -29.73
N GLU A 5 9.74 14.19 -28.46
CA GLU A 5 10.98 14.59 -27.83
C GLU A 5 11.73 13.36 -27.29
N LYS A 6 12.99 13.24 -27.69
CA LYS A 6 13.87 12.16 -27.22
C LYS A 6 14.84 12.72 -26.19
N LEU A 7 14.82 12.12 -25.00
CA LEU A 7 15.82 12.40 -24.00
C LEU A 7 17.12 11.68 -24.35
N ILE A 8 18.24 12.32 -24.05
CA ILE A 8 19.56 11.72 -24.21
C ILE A 8 20.02 11.28 -22.82
N ALA A 9 20.17 9.97 -22.63
CA ALA A 9 20.73 9.41 -21.42
C ALA A 9 22.23 9.76 -21.29
N PRO A 10 22.84 9.69 -20.09
CA PRO A 10 24.24 10.00 -19.88
C PRO A 10 25.21 9.20 -20.73
N ASP A 11 24.82 8.01 -21.18
CA ASP A 11 25.60 7.15 -22.12
C ASP A 11 25.38 7.48 -23.60
N GLY A 12 24.61 8.53 -23.90
CA GLY A 12 24.30 8.95 -25.29
C GLY A 12 23.10 8.24 -25.90
N THR A 13 22.46 7.30 -25.19
CA THR A 13 21.30 6.58 -25.71
C THR A 13 20.07 7.50 -25.80
N ARG A 14 19.35 7.44 -26.94
CA ARG A 14 18.09 8.20 -27.11
C ARG A 14 16.91 7.43 -26.53
N VAL A 15 16.29 7.98 -25.50
CA VAL A 15 15.13 7.40 -24.83
C VAL A 15 13.87 8.18 -25.20
N GLY A 16 12.89 7.50 -25.78
CA GLY A 16 11.53 8.03 -25.98
C GLY A 16 10.68 7.73 -24.76
N ILE A 17 9.92 8.70 -24.29
CA ILE A 17 8.94 8.53 -23.20
C ILE A 17 7.55 8.90 -23.70
N THR A 18 6.55 8.23 -23.14
CA THR A 18 5.14 8.55 -23.36
C THR A 18 4.46 8.77 -22.02
N ILE A 19 3.35 9.51 -22.03
CA ILE A 19 2.55 9.75 -20.83
C ILE A 19 1.08 9.43 -21.11
N SER A 20 0.40 8.95 -20.09
CA SER A 20 -1.06 8.80 -20.06
C SER A 20 -1.63 9.81 -19.06
N ILE A 21 -2.65 10.56 -19.49
CA ILE A 21 -3.21 11.66 -18.70
C ILE A 21 -4.71 11.46 -18.57
N GLY A 22 -5.22 11.52 -17.34
CA GLY A 22 -6.65 11.65 -17.06
C GLY A 22 -6.97 13.09 -16.65
N ILE A 23 -8.04 13.63 -17.17
CA ILE A 23 -8.48 15.01 -16.92
C ILE A 23 -9.88 15.00 -16.32
N CYS A 24 -10.08 15.82 -15.30
CA CYS A 24 -11.40 16.18 -14.77
C CYS A 24 -11.51 17.71 -14.71
N VAL A 25 -12.62 18.27 -15.15
CA VAL A 25 -12.86 19.72 -15.24
C VAL A 25 -13.91 20.14 -14.21
N TYR A 26 -13.58 21.13 -13.38
CA TYR A 26 -14.49 21.78 -12.45
C TYR A 26 -15.18 22.98 -13.14
N PRO A 27 -16.46 23.21 -12.93
CA PRO A 27 -17.46 22.37 -12.26
C PRO A 27 -18.15 21.36 -13.20
N GLN A 28 -17.69 21.25 -14.44
CA GLN A 28 -18.36 20.53 -15.52
C GLN A 28 -18.60 19.04 -15.20
N HIS A 29 -17.61 18.37 -14.60
CA HIS A 29 -17.70 16.94 -14.32
C HIS A 29 -18.11 16.67 -12.86
N THR A 30 -17.72 17.54 -11.93
CA THR A 30 -18.13 17.48 -10.52
C THR A 30 -17.85 18.79 -9.80
N MET A 31 -18.60 19.06 -8.72
CA MET A 31 -18.35 20.17 -7.80
C MET A 31 -17.56 19.72 -6.54
N SER A 32 -17.24 18.45 -6.42
CA SER A 32 -16.49 17.90 -5.30
C SER A 32 -15.01 17.78 -5.64
N GLN A 33 -14.15 18.47 -4.89
CA GLN A 33 -12.69 18.35 -5.04
C GLN A 33 -12.21 16.89 -4.91
N LYS A 34 -12.81 16.13 -3.98
CA LYS A 34 -12.48 14.73 -3.76
C LYS A 34 -12.82 13.88 -4.97
N ASP A 35 -14.00 14.09 -5.57
CA ASP A 35 -14.45 13.33 -6.72
C ASP A 35 -13.66 13.70 -7.99
N MET A 36 -13.14 14.94 -8.08
CA MET A 36 -12.24 15.32 -9.17
C MET A 36 -11.03 14.41 -9.28
N PHE A 37 -10.38 14.11 -8.15
CA PHE A 37 -9.22 13.21 -8.14
C PHE A 37 -9.62 11.79 -8.53
N VAL A 38 -10.72 11.27 -8.01
CA VAL A 38 -11.22 9.93 -8.34
C VAL A 38 -11.50 9.80 -9.84
N ILE A 39 -12.17 10.81 -10.43
CA ILE A 39 -12.50 10.82 -11.85
C ILE A 39 -11.23 10.92 -12.71
N ALA A 40 -10.32 11.87 -12.39
CA ALA A 40 -9.10 12.07 -13.15
C ALA A 40 -8.19 10.83 -13.10
N ASP A 41 -8.07 10.19 -11.95
CA ASP A 41 -7.27 8.97 -11.79
C ASP A 41 -7.88 7.81 -12.57
N SER A 42 -9.20 7.62 -12.53
CA SER A 42 -9.91 6.62 -13.33
C SER A 42 -9.69 6.83 -14.84
N MET A 43 -9.73 8.06 -15.31
CA MET A 43 -9.46 8.41 -16.72
C MET A 43 -7.98 8.12 -17.08
N MET A 44 -7.05 8.42 -16.20
CA MET A 44 -5.63 8.10 -16.41
C MET A 44 -5.41 6.58 -16.50
N TYR A 45 -6.09 5.82 -15.65
CA TYR A 45 -6.01 4.36 -15.66
C TYR A 45 -6.58 3.79 -16.98
N GLN A 46 -7.74 4.26 -17.44
CA GLN A 46 -8.29 3.88 -18.74
C GLN A 46 -7.33 4.21 -19.89
N ALA A 47 -6.69 5.39 -19.85
CA ALA A 47 -5.68 5.75 -20.85
C ALA A 47 -4.49 4.77 -20.85
N LYS A 48 -4.11 4.20 -19.70
CA LYS A 48 -3.07 3.18 -19.61
C LYS A 48 -3.52 1.81 -20.15
N GLU A 49 -4.75 1.41 -19.88
CA GLU A 49 -5.31 0.13 -20.35
C GLU A 49 -5.54 0.12 -21.86
N GLU A 50 -6.00 1.23 -22.43
CA GLU A 50 -6.31 1.36 -23.86
C GLU A 50 -5.07 1.61 -24.75
N GLY A 51 -3.88 1.31 -24.26
CA GLY A 51 -2.66 1.37 -25.06
C GLY A 51 -1.68 2.47 -24.66
N LYS A 52 -1.92 3.15 -23.55
CA LYS A 52 -1.06 4.24 -23.02
C LYS A 52 -0.96 5.43 -23.97
N ASN A 53 -0.05 6.35 -23.70
CA ASN A 53 0.28 7.51 -24.58
C ASN A 53 -0.95 8.29 -25.08
N SER A 54 -1.93 8.52 -24.22
CA SER A 54 -3.19 9.16 -24.56
C SER A 54 -3.71 10.05 -23.45
N ILE A 55 -4.65 10.91 -23.80
CA ILE A 55 -5.34 11.81 -22.87
C ILE A 55 -6.81 11.40 -22.88
N LYS A 56 -7.38 11.20 -21.67
CA LYS A 56 -8.79 10.87 -21.48
C LYS A 56 -9.52 11.93 -20.66
N LEU A 57 -10.71 12.28 -21.15
CA LEU A 57 -11.69 13.09 -20.44
C LEU A 57 -12.96 12.26 -20.25
N PRO A 58 -13.66 12.35 -19.11
CA PRO A 58 -14.88 11.61 -18.91
C PRO A 58 -16.05 12.25 -19.69
N GLY A 59 -16.94 11.42 -20.24
CA GLY A 59 -18.28 11.80 -20.57
C GLY A 59 -19.17 11.86 -19.31
N GLN A 60 -20.42 12.28 -19.45
CA GLN A 60 -21.36 12.32 -18.31
C GLN A 60 -21.68 10.92 -17.76
N GLU A 61 -21.79 9.93 -18.64
CA GLU A 61 -22.02 8.53 -18.24
C GLU A 61 -20.82 7.98 -17.49
N ASP A 62 -19.60 8.26 -17.94
CA ASP A 62 -18.36 7.84 -17.27
C ASP A 62 -18.28 8.39 -15.85
N VAL A 63 -18.60 9.67 -15.64
CA VAL A 63 -18.61 10.29 -14.30
C VAL A 63 -19.54 9.53 -13.35
N SER A 64 -20.76 9.26 -13.80
CA SER A 64 -21.76 8.57 -12.99
C SER A 64 -21.32 7.15 -12.64
N GLU A 65 -20.75 6.42 -13.59
CA GLU A 65 -20.28 5.05 -13.40
C GLU A 65 -19.07 5.00 -12.47
N ILE A 66 -18.11 5.90 -12.65
CA ILE A 66 -16.90 5.98 -11.80
C ILE A 66 -17.28 6.26 -10.35
N LEU A 67 -18.15 7.25 -10.12
CA LEU A 67 -18.57 7.61 -8.78
C LEU A 67 -19.38 6.50 -8.12
N LYS A 68 -20.25 5.83 -8.87
CA LYS A 68 -21.01 4.67 -8.40
C LYS A 68 -20.07 3.52 -7.99
N LYS A 69 -19.13 3.14 -8.85
CA LYS A 69 -18.12 2.11 -8.52
C LYS A 69 -17.30 2.46 -7.28
N ASN A 70 -16.91 3.72 -7.14
CA ASN A 70 -16.17 4.18 -5.95
C ASN A 70 -17.00 4.10 -4.67
N GLN A 71 -18.30 4.41 -4.75
CA GLN A 71 -19.24 4.25 -3.63
C GLN A 71 -19.45 2.78 -3.26
N GLU A 72 -19.65 1.90 -4.25
CA GLU A 72 -19.82 0.46 -4.05
C GLU A 72 -18.58 -0.15 -3.38
N LYS A 73 -17.37 0.19 -3.86
CA LYS A 73 -16.11 -0.25 -3.23
C LYS A 73 -15.97 0.27 -1.80
N SER A 74 -16.36 1.53 -1.55
CA SER A 74 -16.32 2.10 -0.19
C SER A 74 -17.29 1.39 0.75
N ALA A 75 -18.50 1.09 0.30
CA ALA A 75 -19.49 0.34 1.09
C ALA A 75 -19.01 -1.09 1.37
N LEU A 76 -18.36 -1.74 0.38
CA LEU A 76 -17.75 -3.05 0.56
C LEU A 76 -16.70 -3.04 1.67
N LEU A 77 -15.82 -2.01 1.70
CA LEU A 77 -14.78 -1.91 2.74
C LEU A 77 -15.38 -1.75 4.14
N ILE A 78 -16.38 -0.88 4.29
CA ILE A 78 -17.07 -0.67 5.57
C ILE A 78 -17.69 -2.00 6.04
N LYS A 79 -18.43 -2.67 5.15
CA LYS A 79 -19.05 -3.96 5.43
C LYS A 79 -18.02 -5.03 5.79
N ALA A 80 -16.87 -5.04 5.10
CA ALA A 80 -15.79 -5.99 5.37
C ALA A 80 -15.17 -5.79 6.76
N ILE A 81 -15.05 -4.54 7.22
CA ILE A 81 -14.60 -4.21 8.57
C ILE A 81 -15.64 -4.64 9.62
N GLU A 82 -16.90 -4.26 9.42
CA GLU A 82 -17.99 -4.57 10.34
C GLU A 82 -18.24 -6.08 10.53
N ASN A 83 -18.10 -6.84 9.45
CA ASN A 83 -18.31 -8.29 9.45
C ASN A 83 -17.03 -9.11 9.67
N ASP A 84 -15.92 -8.47 10.08
CA ASP A 84 -14.65 -9.15 10.35
C ASP A 84 -14.09 -9.96 9.15
N GLN A 85 -14.35 -9.47 7.92
CA GLN A 85 -13.99 -10.14 6.67
C GLN A 85 -12.56 -9.84 6.18
N ILE A 86 -11.80 -9.00 6.90
CA ILE A 86 -10.38 -8.78 6.64
C ILE A 86 -9.59 -10.01 7.07
N VAL A 87 -8.83 -10.61 6.15
CA VAL A 87 -8.12 -11.87 6.40
C VAL A 87 -6.64 -11.79 6.00
N PRO A 88 -5.75 -12.42 6.80
CA PRO A 88 -4.34 -12.52 6.49
C PRO A 88 -4.08 -13.63 5.46
N TYR A 89 -3.27 -13.33 4.46
CA TYR A 89 -2.63 -14.29 3.57
C TYR A 89 -1.13 -14.22 3.78
N PHE A 90 -0.46 -15.34 3.60
CA PHE A 90 0.98 -15.45 3.83
C PHE A 90 1.67 -15.92 2.56
N GLN A 91 2.44 -15.03 1.94
CA GLN A 91 3.23 -15.35 0.75
C GLN A 91 4.63 -15.77 1.15
N PRO A 92 5.08 -16.99 0.83
CA PRO A 92 6.42 -17.44 1.18
C PRO A 92 7.48 -16.71 0.35
N ILE A 93 8.51 -16.21 1.03
CA ILE A 93 9.72 -15.67 0.42
C ILE A 93 10.80 -16.75 0.52
N LYS A 94 11.29 -17.21 -0.63
CA LYS A 94 12.31 -18.26 -0.69
C LYS A 94 13.70 -17.64 -0.80
N PRO A 95 14.68 -18.14 -0.04
CA PRO A 95 16.07 -17.72 -0.19
C PRO A 95 16.63 -18.11 -1.56
N ALA A 96 17.51 -17.30 -2.11
CA ALA A 96 18.17 -17.54 -3.39
C ALA A 96 19.21 -18.68 -3.29
N SER A 97 19.80 -18.90 -2.08
CA SER A 97 20.73 -19.99 -1.82
C SER A 97 20.05 -21.10 -1.02
N LYS A 98 20.48 -22.35 -1.25
CA LYS A 98 19.96 -23.54 -0.53
C LYS A 98 20.47 -23.66 0.92
N ASP A 99 21.46 -22.86 1.31
CA ASP A 99 22.12 -22.96 2.61
C ASP A 99 21.42 -22.15 3.71
N ASN A 100 20.26 -21.56 3.40
CA ASN A 100 19.53 -20.72 4.34
C ASN A 100 18.15 -21.33 4.64
N ASP A 101 18.00 -21.90 5.82
CA ASP A 101 16.75 -22.52 6.30
C ASP A 101 15.77 -21.52 6.94
N ILE A 102 16.01 -20.21 6.81
CA ILE A 102 15.13 -19.21 7.39
C ILE A 102 13.81 -19.21 6.63
N VAL A 103 12.73 -19.48 7.33
CA VAL A 103 11.37 -19.42 6.80
C VAL A 103 10.87 -17.99 6.89
N ILE A 104 10.55 -17.40 5.75
CA ILE A 104 10.09 -16.00 5.66
C ILE A 104 8.75 -15.98 4.93
N HIS A 105 7.81 -15.17 5.44
CA HIS A 105 6.56 -14.89 4.75
C HIS A 105 6.27 -13.39 4.76
N GLU A 106 5.61 -12.94 3.71
CA GLU A 106 5.01 -11.62 3.64
C GLU A 106 3.52 -11.71 3.98
N LEU A 107 3.06 -10.80 4.86
CA LEU A 107 1.66 -10.67 5.20
C LEU A 107 0.94 -9.83 4.16
N LEU A 108 0.00 -10.45 3.48
CA LEU A 108 -0.84 -9.80 2.49
C LEU A 108 -2.29 -9.71 2.98
N MET A 109 -2.81 -8.50 3.05
CA MET A 109 -4.21 -8.27 3.38
C MET A 109 -5.12 -8.71 2.24
N ARG A 110 -6.23 -9.39 2.58
CA ARG A 110 -7.30 -9.76 1.66
C ARG A 110 -8.66 -9.50 2.31
N ILE A 111 -9.68 -9.34 1.51
CA ILE A 111 -11.07 -9.38 1.97
C ILE A 111 -11.68 -10.69 1.54
N ASN A 112 -12.27 -11.44 2.47
CA ASN A 112 -13.05 -12.62 2.17
C ASN A 112 -14.53 -12.25 2.12
N GLN A 113 -15.05 -12.00 0.93
CA GLN A 113 -16.44 -11.67 0.69
C GLN A 113 -17.18 -12.96 0.32
N ASP A 114 -17.75 -13.62 1.32
CA ASP A 114 -18.58 -14.82 1.16
C ASP A 114 -17.91 -15.92 0.29
N GLY A 115 -16.59 -16.11 0.49
CA GLY A 115 -15.78 -17.07 -0.25
C GLY A 115 -15.03 -16.49 -1.45
N ARG A 116 -15.40 -15.30 -1.93
CA ARG A 116 -14.63 -14.58 -2.94
C ARG A 116 -13.50 -13.80 -2.24
N ILE A 117 -12.28 -14.06 -2.65
CA ILE A 117 -11.10 -13.34 -2.12
C ILE A 117 -10.81 -12.12 -2.99
N VAL A 118 -10.85 -10.95 -2.36
CA VAL A 118 -10.54 -9.66 -2.99
C VAL A 118 -9.12 -9.25 -2.61
N SER A 119 -8.31 -8.90 -3.60
CA SER A 119 -6.91 -8.50 -3.43
C SER A 119 -6.81 -7.07 -2.85
N ALA A 120 -5.74 -6.81 -2.07
CA ALA A 120 -5.45 -5.46 -1.57
C ALA A 120 -5.37 -4.42 -2.68
N PHE A 121 -4.82 -4.78 -3.84
CA PHE A 121 -4.72 -3.91 -5.02
C PHE A 121 -6.07 -3.31 -5.47
N GLU A 122 -7.17 -4.04 -5.25
CA GLU A 122 -8.51 -3.58 -5.66
C GLU A 122 -9.11 -2.54 -4.72
N PHE A 123 -8.61 -2.40 -3.48
CA PHE A 123 -9.24 -1.58 -2.45
C PHE A 123 -8.30 -0.67 -1.65
N ILE A 124 -6.98 -0.87 -1.69
CA ILE A 124 -6.03 -0.19 -0.81
C ILE A 124 -6.12 1.34 -0.95
N GLU A 125 -6.16 1.86 -2.18
CA GLU A 125 -6.25 3.30 -2.44
C GLU A 125 -7.52 3.92 -1.86
N ILE A 126 -8.65 3.20 -1.98
CA ILE A 126 -9.93 3.67 -1.41
C ILE A 126 -9.90 3.61 0.11
N ALA A 127 -9.32 2.56 0.68
CA ALA A 127 -9.14 2.42 2.12
C ALA A 127 -8.30 3.58 2.68
N GLU A 128 -7.22 3.94 2.00
CA GLU A 128 -6.40 5.10 2.34
C GLU A 128 -7.14 6.43 2.19
N ALA A 129 -7.82 6.63 1.06
CA ALA A 129 -8.58 7.86 0.81
C ALA A 129 -9.72 8.07 1.81
N ARG A 130 -10.27 7.00 2.36
CA ARG A 130 -11.35 7.00 3.37
C ARG A 130 -10.85 6.99 4.79
N GLY A 131 -9.52 6.84 5.03
CA GLY A 131 -8.95 6.72 6.37
C GLY A 131 -9.26 5.38 7.07
N LEU A 132 -9.65 4.34 6.30
CA LEU A 132 -9.98 3.02 6.83
C LEU A 132 -8.76 2.11 6.95
N ILE A 133 -7.69 2.42 6.23
CA ILE A 133 -6.52 1.55 6.11
C ILE A 133 -5.92 1.15 7.46
N ASN A 134 -5.81 2.10 8.39
CA ASN A 134 -5.25 1.84 9.71
C ASN A 134 -6.06 0.82 10.53
N THR A 135 -7.39 0.90 10.46
CA THR A 135 -8.26 -0.10 11.10
C THR A 135 -8.06 -1.47 10.46
N MET A 136 -7.95 -1.53 9.14
CA MET A 136 -7.75 -2.77 8.40
C MET A 136 -6.37 -3.36 8.67
N ASP A 137 -5.31 -2.53 8.74
CA ASP A 137 -3.95 -2.97 9.11
C ASP A 137 -3.95 -3.61 10.50
N LEU A 138 -4.55 -2.97 11.50
CA LEU A 138 -4.65 -3.53 12.85
C LEU A 138 -5.42 -4.84 12.89
N MET A 139 -6.52 -4.96 12.15
CA MET A 139 -7.31 -6.20 12.08
C MET A 139 -6.51 -7.34 11.45
N VAL A 140 -5.83 -7.09 10.34
CA VAL A 140 -5.06 -8.15 9.65
C VAL A 140 -3.84 -8.56 10.47
N ILE A 141 -3.16 -7.62 11.13
CA ILE A 141 -2.02 -7.91 12.00
C ILE A 141 -2.46 -8.74 13.22
N GLU A 142 -3.54 -8.36 13.90
CA GLU A 142 -4.05 -9.14 15.04
C GLU A 142 -4.37 -10.58 14.62
N LYS A 143 -5.06 -10.76 13.48
CA LYS A 143 -5.39 -12.09 12.96
C LYS A 143 -4.14 -12.88 12.56
N ALA A 144 -3.14 -12.23 11.97
CA ALA A 144 -1.86 -12.86 11.64
C ALA A 144 -1.13 -13.33 12.90
N PHE A 145 -1.06 -12.52 13.93
CA PHE A 145 -0.43 -12.89 15.20
C PHE A 145 -1.17 -14.05 15.90
N LYS A 146 -2.51 -14.02 15.85
CA LYS A 146 -3.32 -15.14 16.33
C LYS A 146 -3.02 -16.45 15.58
N GLN A 147 -2.84 -16.37 14.26
CA GLN A 147 -2.50 -17.51 13.40
C GLN A 147 -1.09 -18.04 13.74
N ILE A 148 -0.10 -17.15 13.88
CA ILE A 148 1.27 -17.50 14.29
C ILE A 148 1.27 -18.27 15.61
N LYS A 149 0.56 -17.76 16.62
CA LYS A 149 0.42 -18.46 17.91
C LYS A 149 -0.22 -19.84 17.75
N LYS A 150 -1.29 -19.94 16.94
CA LYS A 150 -2.03 -21.20 16.73
C LYS A 150 -1.17 -22.26 16.02
N THR A 151 -0.34 -21.86 15.05
CA THR A 151 0.48 -22.77 14.25
C THR A 151 1.85 -23.04 14.87
N GLY A 152 2.27 -22.25 15.85
CA GLY A 152 3.64 -22.30 16.39
C GLY A 152 4.70 -21.85 15.40
N TYR A 153 4.34 -21.01 14.42
CA TYR A 153 5.26 -20.49 13.40
C TYR A 153 6.43 -19.74 14.05
N LYS A 154 7.65 -20.06 13.61
CA LYS A 154 8.90 -19.49 14.17
C LYS A 154 9.69 -18.67 13.15
N GLY A 155 9.19 -18.54 11.93
CA GLY A 155 9.85 -17.78 10.87
C GLY A 155 9.71 -16.28 11.05
N VAL A 156 10.19 -15.53 10.05
CA VAL A 156 10.11 -14.07 9.99
C VAL A 156 8.86 -13.67 9.20
N LEU A 157 8.11 -12.69 9.72
CA LEU A 157 6.95 -12.13 9.06
C LEU A 157 7.23 -10.68 8.64
N PHE A 158 7.13 -10.41 7.35
CA PHE A 158 7.16 -9.08 6.77
C PHE A 158 5.75 -8.52 6.68
N ILE A 159 5.56 -7.26 7.05
CA ILE A 159 4.26 -6.58 7.13
C ILE A 159 4.36 -5.22 6.47
N ASN A 160 3.66 -5.04 5.36
CA ASN A 160 3.52 -3.75 4.72
C ASN A 160 2.72 -2.77 5.58
N LEU A 161 3.19 -1.55 5.74
CA LEU A 161 2.51 -0.48 6.44
C LEU A 161 2.16 0.67 5.51
N SER A 162 0.93 1.16 5.63
CA SER A 162 0.57 2.44 5.02
C SER A 162 1.24 3.59 5.80
N PRO A 163 1.73 4.65 5.10
CA PRO A 163 2.26 5.86 5.74
C PRO A 163 1.30 6.52 6.70
N LYS A 164 0.00 6.32 6.50
CA LYS A 164 -1.04 6.86 7.38
C LYS A 164 -1.06 6.17 8.73
N SER A 165 -0.65 4.92 8.79
CA SER A 165 -0.50 4.17 10.05
C SER A 165 0.62 4.73 10.93
N LEU A 166 1.64 5.40 10.31
CA LEU A 166 2.74 6.04 11.03
C LEU A 166 2.32 7.28 11.82
N ILE A 167 1.28 7.97 11.35
CA ILE A 167 0.81 9.25 11.91
C ILE A 167 -0.08 9.02 13.14
N MET A 168 -0.62 7.82 13.30
CA MET A 168 -1.53 7.52 14.41
C MET A 168 -0.75 7.09 15.65
N GLY A 169 -0.68 7.98 16.64
CA GLY A 169 0.11 7.82 17.86
C GLY A 169 -0.20 6.58 18.71
N ASP A 170 -1.31 5.88 18.42
CA ASP A 170 -1.74 4.69 19.16
C ASP A 170 -1.43 3.36 18.41
N PHE A 171 -0.93 3.43 17.18
CA PHE A 171 -0.70 2.24 16.34
C PHE A 171 0.33 1.29 16.98
N ILE A 172 1.50 1.79 17.37
CA ILE A 172 2.56 0.99 17.99
C ILE A 172 2.09 0.35 19.30
N ASN A 173 1.34 1.11 20.12
CA ASN A 173 0.79 0.58 21.37
C ASN A 173 -0.14 -0.61 21.12
N LYS A 174 -1.01 -0.53 20.11
CA LYS A 174 -1.89 -1.64 19.72
C LYS A 174 -1.12 -2.85 19.22
N ILE A 175 -0.10 -2.62 18.38
CA ILE A 175 0.78 -3.71 17.91
C ILE A 175 1.47 -4.40 19.09
N ASN A 176 1.98 -3.63 20.06
CA ASN A 176 2.56 -4.19 21.28
C ASN A 176 1.58 -5.05 22.06
N LEU A 177 0.37 -4.55 22.29
CA LEU A 177 -0.69 -5.30 22.96
C LEU A 177 -1.00 -6.62 22.22
N PHE A 178 -1.05 -6.62 20.89
CA PHE A 178 -1.24 -7.84 20.11
C PHE A 178 -0.04 -8.79 20.21
N ALA A 179 1.19 -8.26 20.16
CA ALA A 179 2.40 -9.05 20.29
C ALA A 179 2.45 -9.77 21.67
N ASP A 180 2.11 -9.06 22.73
CA ASP A 180 2.04 -9.64 24.09
C ASP A 180 0.90 -10.66 24.22
N LYS A 181 -0.30 -10.33 23.76
CA LYS A 181 -1.47 -11.20 23.78
C LYS A 181 -1.23 -12.55 23.10
N TYR A 182 -0.51 -12.52 21.99
CA TYR A 182 -0.25 -13.72 21.20
C TYR A 182 1.15 -14.31 21.40
N ASN A 183 1.95 -13.74 22.30
CA ASN A 183 3.33 -14.17 22.60
C ASN A 183 4.21 -14.19 21.33
N ILE A 184 4.19 -13.09 20.59
CA ILE A 184 4.95 -12.93 19.35
C ILE A 184 6.38 -12.50 19.68
N LYS A 185 7.37 -13.16 19.08
CA LYS A 185 8.75 -12.72 19.10
C LYS A 185 8.91 -11.50 18.19
N ARG A 186 9.05 -10.31 18.79
CA ARG A 186 9.11 -9.04 18.08
C ARG A 186 10.25 -8.99 17.05
N GLU A 187 11.39 -9.61 17.38
CA GLU A 187 12.54 -9.73 16.48
C GLU A 187 12.27 -10.53 15.19
N ASN A 188 11.17 -11.27 15.16
CA ASN A 188 10.70 -12.02 13.98
C ASN A 188 9.65 -11.26 13.16
N VAL A 189 9.33 -10.02 13.50
CA VAL A 189 8.42 -9.17 12.75
C VAL A 189 9.19 -8.00 12.14
N VAL A 190 9.04 -7.83 10.83
CA VAL A 190 9.66 -6.75 10.05
C VAL A 190 8.54 -5.91 9.45
N PHE A 191 8.48 -4.64 9.78
CA PHE A 191 7.57 -3.70 9.14
C PHE A 191 8.22 -3.06 7.93
N GLU A 192 7.49 -2.98 6.81
CA GLU A 192 7.98 -2.44 5.54
C GLU A 192 7.22 -1.20 5.12
N ILE A 193 7.94 -0.25 4.54
CA ILE A 193 7.39 0.95 3.93
C ILE A 193 8.09 1.16 2.60
N THR A 194 7.36 1.61 1.59
CA THR A 194 7.95 1.89 0.28
C THR A 194 8.89 3.11 0.31
N GLU A 195 9.92 3.12 -0.53
CA GLU A 195 10.89 4.22 -0.63
C GLU A 195 10.21 5.59 -0.85
N ARG A 196 9.18 5.65 -1.71
CA ARG A 196 8.45 6.89 -2.02
C ARG A 196 7.86 7.58 -0.81
N GLU A 197 7.51 6.82 0.18
CA GLU A 197 6.82 7.29 1.38
C GLU A 197 7.80 7.78 2.44
N THR A 198 9.02 7.21 2.43
CA THR A 198 10.10 7.65 3.33
C THR A 198 10.49 9.11 3.09
N VAL A 199 10.47 9.56 1.83
CA VAL A 199 10.90 10.91 1.44
C VAL A 199 9.90 11.99 1.87
N LYS A 200 8.60 11.69 1.89
CA LYS A 200 7.55 12.69 2.14
C LYS A 200 7.46 13.17 3.58
N ASN A 201 7.81 12.32 4.56
CA ASN A 201 7.64 12.60 5.99
C ASN A 201 8.80 12.06 6.83
N PHE A 202 10.04 12.34 6.44
CA PHE A 202 11.24 11.74 7.02
C PHE A 202 11.33 11.85 8.56
N SER A 203 11.09 13.03 9.13
CA SER A 203 11.17 13.22 10.59
C SER A 203 10.12 12.42 11.38
N LEU A 204 8.96 12.22 10.79
CA LEU A 204 7.90 11.39 11.38
C LEU A 204 8.26 9.91 11.30
N LEU A 205 8.78 9.48 10.14
CA LEU A 205 9.27 8.14 9.94
C LEU A 205 10.41 7.79 10.89
N GLU A 206 11.39 8.69 11.05
CA GLU A 206 12.52 8.49 11.97
C GLU A 206 12.05 8.21 13.40
N LYS A 207 11.11 9.00 13.92
CA LYS A 207 10.51 8.77 15.24
C LYS A 207 9.77 7.44 15.32
N PHE A 208 9.00 7.11 14.29
CA PHE A 208 8.25 5.86 14.25
C PHE A 208 9.17 4.65 14.22
N VAL A 209 10.20 4.66 13.36
CA VAL A 209 11.21 3.58 13.28
C VAL A 209 11.97 3.44 14.60
N HIS A 210 12.35 4.57 15.22
CA HIS A 210 12.98 4.54 16.53
C HIS A 210 12.09 3.84 17.57
N ASN A 211 10.82 4.21 17.65
CA ASN A 211 9.86 3.61 18.58
C ASN A 211 9.65 2.11 18.28
N LEU A 212 9.51 1.72 17.01
CA LEU A 212 9.37 0.31 16.64
C LEU A 212 10.61 -0.51 17.07
N LYS A 213 11.81 0.02 16.80
CA LYS A 213 13.05 -0.64 17.17
C LYS A 213 13.24 -0.72 18.69
N SER A 214 12.86 0.30 19.45
CA SER A 214 12.92 0.26 20.92
C SER A 214 11.99 -0.79 21.51
N GLU A 215 10.91 -1.13 20.84
CA GLU A 215 10.00 -2.22 21.21
C GLU A 215 10.49 -3.60 20.73
N GLY A 216 11.59 -3.68 19.99
CA GLY A 216 12.22 -4.92 19.53
C GLY A 216 11.77 -5.40 18.15
N PHE A 217 10.94 -4.65 17.45
CA PHE A 217 10.58 -4.94 16.06
C PHE A 217 11.68 -4.55 15.07
N LYS A 218 11.62 -5.09 13.87
CA LYS A 218 12.50 -4.72 12.77
C LYS A 218 11.78 -3.84 11.75
N PHE A 219 12.55 -3.14 10.95
CA PHE A 219 12.06 -2.26 9.90
C PHE A 219 12.83 -2.46 8.60
N ALA A 220 12.13 -2.41 7.46
CA ALA A 220 12.69 -2.48 6.13
C ALA A 220 12.10 -1.39 5.21
N ILE A 221 12.86 -1.06 4.18
CA ILE A 221 12.40 -0.17 3.09
C ILE A 221 12.19 -1.05 1.87
N ASP A 222 10.97 -1.03 1.34
CA ASP A 222 10.58 -1.76 0.14
C ASP A 222 10.73 -0.91 -1.12
N ASP A 223 10.75 -1.54 -2.29
CA ASP A 223 10.94 -0.92 -3.62
C ASP A 223 12.19 -0.03 -3.71
N PHE A 224 13.25 -0.34 -2.97
CA PHE A 224 14.46 0.47 -2.94
C PHE A 224 15.14 0.55 -4.31
N GLY A 225 15.37 1.80 -4.77
CA GLY A 225 15.97 2.08 -6.10
C GLY A 225 14.94 2.29 -7.22
N ALA A 226 13.64 2.09 -6.95
CA ALA A 226 12.59 2.35 -7.95
C ALA A 226 12.18 3.83 -8.06
N GLY A 227 12.72 4.69 -7.20
CA GLY A 227 12.36 6.11 -7.12
C GLY A 227 13.56 7.02 -6.96
N PHE A 228 13.43 8.03 -6.14
CA PHE A 228 14.48 8.99 -5.82
C PHE A 228 15.49 8.38 -4.83
N SER A 229 16.41 7.57 -5.34
CA SER A 229 17.50 6.96 -4.56
C SER A 229 18.33 8.00 -3.84
N SER A 230 17.88 8.41 -2.70
CA SER A 230 18.70 9.23 -1.82
C SER A 230 19.42 8.32 -0.83
N PHE A 231 20.57 7.74 -1.23
CA PHE A 231 21.57 7.16 -0.30
C PHE A 231 21.88 8.11 0.88
N HIS A 232 21.48 9.36 0.77
CA HIS A 232 21.61 10.37 1.83
C HIS A 232 20.87 10.01 3.13
N TYR A 233 19.79 9.21 3.03
CA TYR A 233 18.97 8.82 4.17
C TYR A 233 19.47 7.56 4.90
N ILE A 234 20.33 6.76 4.26
CA ILE A 234 20.89 5.53 4.87
C ILE A 234 22.08 5.83 5.80
N LYS A 235 22.66 7.03 5.70
CA LYS A 235 23.86 7.43 6.47
C LYS A 235 23.58 7.97 7.88
N LYS A 236 22.34 8.05 8.32
CA LYS A 236 21.93 8.40 9.67
C LYS A 236 21.21 7.24 10.35
#